data_dc1a756c8d59dd9be9574435a40d498b
#
_entry.id   dc1a756c8d59dd9be9574435a40d498b
#
_cell.length_a   1.000
_cell.length_b   1.000
_cell.length_c   1.000
_cell.angle_alpha   90.00
_cell.angle_beta   90.00
_cell.angle_gamma   90.00
#
_symmetry.space_group_name_H-M   'P 1'
#
loop_
_entity.id
_entity.type
_entity.pdbx_description
1 polymer ?
#
loop_
_entity_poly.entity_id
_entity_poly.type
_entity_poly.pdbx_seq_one_letter_code
_entity_poly.pdbx_strand_id
1 'polypeptide(L)'
;MAKAKPVFECQACGNQQAKWLGKCPQCGAWDSFVELSQQEIKISKEIAKSASTPSKAISIDEVEIQNFTRFSTKDSELDLVLGGGVVEGSLVLIGGSPGIGKSTLLLKIGSNLAKDGKKTLYVSGEESQSQIKMRADRLNAVDKNLYLLTEICLEDILLEVQKSDYNVLVIDSIQTLYSQNITSAPGSITQVREITFELMRLAKSQNICVFIIGHITKEGSIAGPRVLEHMVDVVLYFEGDASRELRILRGFKNRFGSTSEVGIFEMSQQGLVSANEVSSKFFTRGGAMSGSAITIIMEGSRALSIEIQALVCESAYPKRSSTGFERNRLDMLLALLERKLEIPLGHYDVFINVSGGVKISETAADLAVIAAIISSFKNRPISKDSIFIGELSLNGEIREIFNLDQRLKEAKTQKFKNAIIPNKPLDTQGLKCFYAKDITQVLEWM
;
A
#
# COMPACT_ATOMS: atom_id res chain seq x y z
N MET A 1 -15.89 28.08 45.17
CA MET A 1 -15.12 27.52 44.04
C MET A 1 -16.03 26.54 43.31
N ALA A 2 -16.41 26.85 42.08
CA ALA A 2 -17.27 25.95 41.29
C ALA A 2 -16.49 24.66 40.97
N LYS A 3 -17.01 23.51 41.38
CA LYS A 3 -16.44 22.19 40.97
C LYS A 3 -16.49 22.10 39.44
N ALA A 4 -15.33 21.90 38.79
CA ALA A 4 -15.28 21.64 37.37
C ALA A 4 -16.10 20.40 37.05
N LYS A 5 -16.89 20.45 35.98
CA LYS A 5 -17.73 19.32 35.54
C LYS A 5 -16.82 18.20 35.01
N PRO A 6 -17.08 16.95 35.37
CA PRO A 6 -16.30 15.83 34.82
C PRO A 6 -16.47 15.76 33.29
N VAL A 7 -15.41 15.39 32.59
CA VAL A 7 -15.43 15.11 31.16
C VAL A 7 -15.00 13.67 30.95
N PHE A 8 -15.77 12.91 30.17
CA PHE A 8 -15.49 11.53 29.84
C PHE A 8 -15.10 11.42 28.39
N GLU A 9 -14.01 10.71 28.10
CA GLU A 9 -13.50 10.51 26.76
C GLU A 9 -13.60 9.03 26.37
N CYS A 10 -14.12 8.77 25.14
CA CYS A 10 -14.18 7.44 24.58
C CYS A 10 -12.78 6.97 24.14
N GLN A 11 -12.29 5.89 24.74
CA GLN A 11 -10.98 5.33 24.44
C GLN A 11 -10.90 4.75 23.01
N ALA A 12 -12.04 4.53 22.35
CA ALA A 12 -12.09 3.99 21.00
C ALA A 12 -12.09 5.05 19.89
N CYS A 13 -12.53 6.30 20.13
CA CYS A 13 -12.60 7.34 19.10
C CYS A 13 -12.29 8.75 19.55
N GLY A 14 -11.97 8.96 20.85
CA GLY A 14 -11.68 10.29 21.41
C GLY A 14 -12.92 11.19 21.58
N ASN A 15 -14.14 10.69 21.39
CA ASN A 15 -15.36 11.48 21.58
C ASN A 15 -15.52 11.87 23.05
N GLN A 16 -15.68 13.17 23.35
CA GLN A 16 -15.81 13.67 24.70
C GLN A 16 -17.27 13.94 25.06
N GLN A 17 -17.67 13.52 26.24
CA GLN A 17 -19.01 13.69 26.78
C GLN A 17 -18.98 14.21 28.22
N ALA A 18 -20.00 15.00 28.60
CA ALA A 18 -20.11 15.54 29.96
C ALA A 18 -20.60 14.48 30.98
N LYS A 19 -20.97 13.28 30.53
CA LYS A 19 -21.43 12.16 31.36
C LYS A 19 -20.88 10.87 30.79
N TRP A 20 -20.65 9.89 31.65
CA TRP A 20 -20.31 8.55 31.23
C TRP A 20 -21.49 7.93 30.47
N LEU A 21 -21.20 7.29 29.34
CA LEU A 21 -22.18 6.59 28.49
C LEU A 21 -21.70 5.14 28.29
N GLY A 22 -22.61 4.16 28.43
CA GLY A 22 -22.29 2.74 28.22
C GLY A 22 -21.94 2.41 26.77
N LYS A 23 -22.42 3.24 25.81
CA LYS A 23 -22.14 3.10 24.38
C LYS A 23 -21.74 4.45 23.79
N CYS A 24 -20.66 4.50 23.04
CA CYS A 24 -20.23 5.72 22.38
C CYS A 24 -21.17 6.08 21.21
N PRO A 25 -21.75 7.30 21.19
CA PRO A 25 -22.66 7.71 20.12
C PRO A 25 -21.94 7.93 18.78
N GLN A 26 -20.63 8.12 18.78
CA GLN A 26 -19.87 8.39 17.57
C GLN A 26 -19.32 7.13 16.91
N CYS A 27 -18.74 6.18 17.68
CA CYS A 27 -18.13 4.97 17.12
C CYS A 27 -18.87 3.68 17.47
N GLY A 28 -19.87 3.74 18.36
CA GLY A 28 -20.66 2.57 18.77
C GLY A 28 -19.97 1.63 19.77
N ALA A 29 -18.76 1.92 20.21
CA ALA A 29 -18.01 1.10 21.17
C ALA A 29 -18.72 1.10 22.55
N TRP A 30 -18.77 -0.08 23.19
CA TRP A 30 -19.34 -0.25 24.54
C TRP A 30 -18.27 -0.10 25.60
N ASP A 31 -18.64 0.40 26.79
CA ASP A 31 -17.79 0.56 27.99
C ASP A 31 -16.42 1.23 27.71
N SER A 32 -16.42 2.18 26.78
CA SER A 32 -15.21 2.81 26.28
C SER A 32 -14.92 4.22 26.86
N PHE A 33 -15.77 4.74 27.73
CA PHE A 33 -15.60 6.07 28.33
C PHE A 33 -14.81 6.02 29.64
N VAL A 34 -13.74 6.85 29.71
CA VAL A 34 -12.94 7.07 30.90
C VAL A 34 -13.02 8.55 31.31
N GLU A 35 -13.11 8.82 32.62
CA GLU A 35 -13.13 10.19 33.15
C GLU A 35 -11.75 10.84 32.99
N LEU A 36 -11.70 12.02 32.36
CA LEU A 36 -10.46 12.80 32.25
C LEU A 36 -10.19 13.54 33.56
N SER A 37 -8.94 13.51 34.01
CA SER A 37 -8.49 14.28 35.18
C SER A 37 -8.47 15.80 34.90
N GLN A 38 -8.54 16.63 35.94
CA GLN A 38 -8.47 18.07 35.79
C GLN A 38 -7.12 18.55 35.22
N GLN A 39 -6.05 17.77 35.37
CA GLN A 39 -4.74 18.04 34.77
C GLN A 39 -4.77 17.86 33.27
N GLU A 40 -5.41 16.81 32.75
CA GLU A 40 -5.55 16.55 31.30
C GLU A 40 -6.36 17.65 30.62
N ILE A 41 -7.43 18.13 31.26
CA ILE A 41 -8.23 19.26 30.77
C ILE A 41 -7.43 20.56 30.73
N LYS A 42 -6.49 20.77 31.68
CA LYS A 42 -5.61 21.95 31.70
C LYS A 42 -4.54 21.87 30.63
N ILE A 43 -3.91 20.70 30.47
CA ILE A 43 -2.86 20.45 29.48
C ILE A 43 -3.42 20.61 28.05
N SER A 44 -4.60 20.07 27.77
CA SER A 44 -5.26 20.28 26.46
C SER A 44 -5.57 21.76 26.18
N LYS A 45 -5.86 22.56 27.20
CA LYS A 45 -6.09 24.00 27.06
C LYS A 45 -4.78 24.81 26.97
N GLU A 46 -3.70 24.37 27.59
CA GLU A 46 -2.38 25.01 27.51
C GLU A 46 -1.70 24.68 26.17
N ILE A 47 -1.84 23.45 25.66
CA ILE A 47 -1.40 23.07 24.31
C ILE A 47 -2.13 23.92 23.25
N ALA A 48 -3.44 24.16 23.42
CA ALA A 48 -4.20 25.05 22.54
C ALA A 48 -3.76 26.52 22.65
N LYS A 49 -3.16 26.95 23.77
CA LYS A 49 -2.66 28.34 24.00
C LYS A 49 -1.21 28.52 23.54
N SER A 50 -0.37 27.48 23.55
CA SER A 50 1.04 27.56 23.12
C SER A 50 1.22 27.47 21.61
N ALA A 51 0.15 27.15 20.88
CA ALA A 51 0.17 27.16 19.43
C ALA A 51 -0.09 28.58 18.93
N SER A 52 0.98 29.23 18.49
CA SER A 52 1.00 30.34 17.54
C SER A 52 1.00 31.78 18.12
N THR A 53 2.03 32.51 17.77
CA THR A 53 1.86 33.90 17.33
C THR A 53 0.74 33.93 16.29
N PRO A 54 -0.31 34.77 16.47
CA PRO A 54 -1.40 34.80 15.51
C PRO A 54 -0.85 35.23 14.14
N SER A 55 -0.88 34.30 13.17
CA SER A 55 -0.53 34.60 11.79
C SER A 55 -1.58 35.55 11.22
N LYS A 56 -1.13 36.63 10.55
CA LYS A 56 -2.05 37.49 9.79
C LYS A 56 -2.53 36.74 8.54
N ALA A 57 -3.81 36.91 8.21
CA ALA A 57 -4.30 36.47 6.91
C ALA A 57 -3.57 37.25 5.80
N ILE A 58 -3.05 36.54 4.81
CA ILE A 58 -2.44 37.10 3.60
C ILE A 58 -3.26 36.65 2.40
N SER A 59 -3.29 37.46 1.34
CA SER A 59 -3.95 37.06 0.10
C SER A 59 -3.21 35.90 -0.57
N ILE A 60 -3.95 35.00 -1.24
CA ILE A 60 -3.37 33.80 -1.85
C ILE A 60 -2.38 34.15 -2.97
N ASP A 61 -2.55 35.28 -3.63
CA ASP A 61 -1.64 35.79 -4.67
C ASP A 61 -0.34 36.36 -4.10
N GLU A 62 -0.33 36.73 -2.81
CA GLU A 62 0.86 37.18 -2.09
C GLU A 62 1.67 36.00 -1.49
N VAL A 63 1.12 34.77 -1.55
CA VAL A 63 1.83 33.57 -1.05
C VAL A 63 2.88 33.14 -2.06
N GLU A 64 4.14 33.34 -1.72
CA GLU A 64 5.24 32.74 -2.49
C GLU A 64 5.16 31.22 -2.45
N ILE A 65 5.10 30.60 -3.63
CA ILE A 65 5.17 29.14 -3.74
C ILE A 65 6.58 28.71 -3.34
N GLN A 66 6.73 28.27 -2.10
CA GLN A 66 7.95 27.59 -1.68
C GLN A 66 7.99 26.25 -2.43
N ASN A 67 8.92 26.11 -3.35
CA ASN A 67 9.23 24.80 -3.92
C ASN A 67 9.65 23.90 -2.78
N PHE A 68 8.85 22.87 -2.49
CA PHE A 68 9.18 21.91 -1.46
C PHE A 68 10.53 21.27 -1.79
N THR A 69 11.52 21.50 -0.94
CA THR A 69 12.82 20.82 -1.07
C THR A 69 12.59 19.33 -0.87
N ARG A 70 12.93 18.55 -1.90
CA ARG A 70 12.84 17.09 -1.87
C ARG A 70 14.23 16.48 -1.93
N PHE A 71 14.39 15.35 -1.27
CA PHE A 71 15.56 14.51 -1.38
C PHE A 71 15.18 13.06 -1.64
N SER A 72 15.97 12.38 -2.46
CA SER A 72 15.76 10.98 -2.81
C SER A 72 16.06 10.08 -1.62
N THR A 73 15.23 9.06 -1.41
CA THR A 73 15.51 7.98 -0.44
C THR A 73 16.56 7.00 -0.94
N LYS A 74 17.02 7.16 -2.19
CA LYS A 74 17.87 6.20 -2.92
C LYS A 74 17.22 4.83 -3.07
N ASP A 75 15.90 4.81 -3.02
CA ASP A 75 15.05 3.68 -3.38
C ASP A 75 13.99 4.16 -4.36
N SER A 76 14.07 3.70 -5.61
CA SER A 76 13.25 4.19 -6.72
C SER A 76 11.76 3.94 -6.52
N GLU A 77 11.42 2.81 -5.88
CA GLU A 77 10.02 2.43 -5.66
C GLU A 77 9.38 3.28 -4.55
N LEU A 78 10.14 3.56 -3.47
CA LEU A 78 9.66 4.46 -2.43
C LEU A 78 9.59 5.92 -2.93
N ASP A 79 10.59 6.38 -3.67
CA ASP A 79 10.58 7.73 -4.24
C ASP A 79 9.40 7.94 -5.18
N LEU A 80 9.06 6.93 -6.00
CA LEU A 80 7.90 6.97 -6.88
C LEU A 80 6.60 7.21 -6.08
N VAL A 81 6.35 6.42 -5.04
CA VAL A 81 5.13 6.53 -4.21
C VAL A 81 5.09 7.83 -3.41
N LEU A 82 6.25 8.36 -3.03
CA LEU A 82 6.37 9.66 -2.37
C LEU A 82 6.17 10.85 -3.32
N GLY A 83 6.12 10.60 -4.64
CA GLY A 83 5.99 11.64 -5.66
C GLY A 83 7.31 12.31 -6.01
N GLY A 84 8.40 11.55 -6.04
CA GLY A 84 9.75 11.97 -6.41
C GLY A 84 10.70 12.19 -5.23
N GLY A 85 10.39 11.62 -4.06
CA GLY A 85 11.25 11.66 -2.87
C GLY A 85 10.58 12.31 -1.65
N VAL A 86 11.34 12.38 -0.57
CA VAL A 86 10.89 12.88 0.73
C VAL A 86 10.89 14.40 0.75
N VAL A 87 9.85 15.01 1.29
CA VAL A 87 9.75 16.45 1.50
C VAL A 87 10.27 16.80 2.90
N GLU A 88 11.12 17.82 3.01
CA GLU A 88 11.62 18.32 4.30
C GLU A 88 10.45 18.80 5.19
N GLY A 89 10.52 18.51 6.48
CA GLY A 89 9.45 18.84 7.43
C GLY A 89 8.16 18.02 7.24
N SER A 90 8.18 16.92 6.48
CA SER A 90 7.02 16.05 6.27
C SER A 90 6.90 14.97 7.34
N LEU A 91 5.66 14.55 7.61
CA LEU A 91 5.31 13.43 8.46
C LEU A 91 4.72 12.31 7.61
N VAL A 92 5.41 11.17 7.52
CA VAL A 92 5.08 10.01 6.68
C VAL A 92 4.69 8.83 7.56
N LEU A 93 3.47 8.32 7.43
CA LEU A 93 3.00 7.11 8.10
C LEU A 93 3.11 5.91 7.17
N ILE A 94 3.77 4.84 7.63
CA ILE A 94 3.82 3.55 6.93
C ILE A 94 3.04 2.51 7.74
N GLY A 95 1.89 2.10 7.21
CA GLY A 95 1.02 1.07 7.76
C GLY A 95 1.23 -0.29 7.10
N GLY A 96 0.77 -1.35 7.75
CA GLY A 96 0.81 -2.71 7.21
C GLY A 96 0.82 -3.78 8.28
N SER A 97 0.55 -5.04 7.89
CA SER A 97 0.54 -6.18 8.80
C SER A 97 1.90 -6.38 9.47
N PRO A 98 1.94 -6.95 10.69
CA PRO A 98 3.20 -7.37 11.33
C PRO A 98 3.99 -8.30 10.40
N GLY A 99 5.33 -8.15 10.38
CA GLY A 99 6.21 -8.98 9.56
C GLY A 99 6.22 -8.67 8.05
N ILE A 100 5.44 -7.68 7.55
CA ILE A 100 5.39 -7.34 6.12
C ILE A 100 6.70 -6.70 5.58
N GLY A 101 7.54 -6.15 6.46
CA GLY A 101 8.82 -5.54 6.10
C GLY A 101 8.96 -4.05 6.37
N LYS A 102 8.03 -3.40 7.08
CA LYS A 102 8.08 -1.95 7.39
C LYS A 102 9.40 -1.50 8.02
N SER A 103 9.77 -2.13 9.14
CA SER A 103 11.03 -1.84 9.87
C SER A 103 12.27 -2.11 9.01
N THR A 104 12.21 -3.16 8.18
CA THR A 104 13.29 -3.50 7.24
C THR A 104 13.47 -2.41 6.19
N LEU A 105 12.37 -1.92 5.59
CA LEU A 105 12.40 -0.83 4.62
C LEU A 105 12.98 0.43 5.26
N LEU A 106 12.43 0.88 6.40
CA LEU A 106 12.83 2.14 7.00
C LEU A 106 14.26 2.12 7.55
N LEU A 107 14.75 0.98 8.04
CA LEU A 107 16.15 0.85 8.43
C LEU A 107 17.09 0.97 7.22
N LYS A 108 16.74 0.36 6.08
CA LYS A 108 17.48 0.49 4.82
C LYS A 108 17.46 1.92 4.30
N ILE A 109 16.28 2.57 4.30
CA ILE A 109 16.13 3.96 3.87
C ILE A 109 16.92 4.91 4.79
N GLY A 110 16.81 4.72 6.12
CA GLY A 110 17.60 5.49 7.09
C GLY A 110 19.11 5.41 6.81
N SER A 111 19.59 4.22 6.49
CA SER A 111 21.00 4.02 6.09
C SER A 111 21.34 4.70 4.75
N ASN A 112 20.46 4.59 3.74
CA ASN A 112 20.67 5.24 2.46
C ASN A 112 20.77 6.77 2.62
N LEU A 113 19.89 7.36 3.40
CA LEU A 113 19.88 8.78 3.70
C LEU A 113 21.12 9.20 4.50
N ALA A 114 21.55 8.36 5.47
CA ALA A 114 22.77 8.58 6.22
C ALA A 114 24.01 8.58 5.33
N LYS A 115 24.13 7.65 4.39
CA LYS A 115 25.18 7.60 3.36
C LYS A 115 25.16 8.82 2.43
N ASP A 116 23.99 9.42 2.21
CA ASP A 116 23.82 10.67 1.44
C ASP A 116 24.06 11.93 2.30
N GLY A 117 24.60 11.76 3.53
CA GLY A 117 24.96 12.84 4.43
C GLY A 117 23.83 13.38 5.31
N LYS A 118 22.64 12.78 5.27
CA LYS A 118 21.50 13.16 6.13
C LYS A 118 21.63 12.48 7.49
N LYS A 119 21.78 13.25 8.57
CA LYS A 119 21.84 12.71 9.92
C LYS A 119 20.50 12.11 10.30
N THR A 120 20.46 10.80 10.50
CA THR A 120 19.22 10.01 10.71
C THR A 120 19.21 9.41 12.10
N LEU A 121 18.11 9.61 12.84
CA LEU A 121 17.84 8.96 14.12
C LEU A 121 16.77 7.88 13.94
N TYR A 122 17.11 6.63 14.26
CA TYR A 122 16.19 5.51 14.29
C TYR A 122 15.82 5.20 15.75
N VAL A 123 14.56 5.44 16.10
CA VAL A 123 14.01 5.17 17.43
C VAL A 123 13.23 3.88 17.38
N SER A 124 13.56 2.93 18.28
CA SER A 124 12.83 1.68 18.42
C SER A 124 12.34 1.47 19.85
N GLY A 125 11.04 1.20 19.97
CA GLY A 125 10.43 0.79 21.23
C GLY A 125 10.18 -0.72 21.36
N GLU A 126 10.50 -1.50 20.31
CA GLU A 126 10.20 -2.95 20.28
C GLU A 126 11.45 -3.81 20.35
N GLU A 127 12.55 -3.37 19.77
CA GLU A 127 13.77 -4.16 19.61
C GLU A 127 14.96 -3.54 20.35
N SER A 128 15.82 -4.40 20.86
CA SER A 128 17.08 -3.98 21.47
C SER A 128 18.08 -3.49 20.42
N GLN A 129 19.06 -2.67 20.85
CA GLN A 129 20.14 -2.17 19.99
C GLN A 129 20.86 -3.30 19.25
N SER A 130 21.14 -4.43 19.93
CA SER A 130 21.81 -5.57 19.33
C SER A 130 20.99 -6.24 18.24
N GLN A 131 19.66 -6.35 18.40
CA GLN A 131 18.77 -6.93 17.38
C GLN A 131 18.71 -6.04 16.14
N ILE A 132 18.59 -4.72 16.34
CA ILE A 132 18.60 -3.76 15.21
C ILE A 132 19.95 -3.76 14.53
N LYS A 133 21.06 -3.81 15.27
CA LYS A 133 22.42 -3.88 14.70
C LYS A 133 22.60 -5.15 13.85
N MET A 134 22.20 -6.32 14.33
CA MET A 134 22.27 -7.57 13.55
C MET A 134 21.43 -7.47 12.26
N ARG A 135 20.24 -6.83 12.33
CA ARG A 135 19.43 -6.57 11.14
C ARG A 135 20.13 -5.60 10.18
N ALA A 136 20.68 -4.51 10.69
CA ALA A 136 21.41 -3.52 9.89
C ALA A 136 22.62 -4.15 9.18
N ASP A 137 23.37 -5.03 9.86
CA ASP A 137 24.50 -5.75 9.26
C ASP A 137 24.04 -6.66 8.11
N ARG A 138 22.97 -7.42 8.32
CA ARG A 138 22.38 -8.29 7.28
C ARG A 138 21.91 -7.51 6.05
N LEU A 139 21.36 -6.30 6.27
CA LEU A 139 20.84 -5.42 5.23
C LEU A 139 21.94 -4.55 4.58
N ASN A 140 23.19 -4.64 5.03
CA ASN A 140 24.25 -3.69 4.68
C ASN A 140 23.84 -2.23 4.92
N ALA A 141 23.09 -2.00 6.00
CA ALA A 141 22.47 -0.73 6.37
C ALA A 141 23.18 -0.08 7.57
N VAL A 142 24.52 -0.05 7.52
CA VAL A 142 25.35 0.55 8.57
C VAL A 142 26.00 1.81 8.02
N ASP A 143 25.86 2.91 8.74
CA ASP A 143 26.54 4.18 8.42
C ASP A 143 26.80 5.00 9.70
N LYS A 144 27.82 5.84 9.69
CA LYS A 144 28.20 6.69 10.82
C LYS A 144 27.19 7.79 11.16
N ASN A 145 26.37 8.19 10.17
CA ASN A 145 25.32 9.20 10.33
C ASN A 145 23.94 8.57 10.69
N LEU A 146 23.86 7.23 10.82
CA LEU A 146 22.68 6.53 11.30
C LEU A 146 22.82 6.25 12.79
N TYR A 147 22.06 6.98 13.58
CA TYR A 147 22.01 6.88 15.05
C TYR A 147 20.84 5.99 15.47
N LEU A 148 21.02 5.24 16.55
CA LEU A 148 20.03 4.34 17.11
C LEU A 148 19.71 4.75 18.54
N LEU A 149 18.43 4.90 18.85
CA LEU A 149 17.90 5.16 20.17
C LEU A 149 16.85 4.11 20.53
N THR A 150 17.07 3.40 21.64
CA THR A 150 16.07 2.45 22.20
C THR A 150 15.37 3.13 23.36
N GLU A 151 14.35 3.92 23.05
CA GLU A 151 13.59 4.73 24.01
C GLU A 151 12.11 4.72 23.62
N ILE A 152 11.24 4.74 24.62
CA ILE A 152 9.78 4.76 24.45
C ILE A 152 9.11 6.00 25.01
N CYS A 153 9.82 6.78 25.84
CA CYS A 153 9.33 8.04 26.38
C CYS A 153 9.51 9.18 25.36
N LEU A 154 8.41 9.80 24.94
CA LEU A 154 8.42 10.87 23.95
C LEU A 154 9.31 12.03 24.38
N GLU A 155 9.24 12.45 25.65
CA GLU A 155 10.00 13.58 26.18
C GLU A 155 11.51 13.36 26.05
N ASP A 156 11.99 12.15 26.33
CA ASP A 156 13.40 11.79 26.20
C ASP A 156 13.85 11.74 24.75
N ILE A 157 12.98 11.25 23.85
CA ILE A 157 13.22 11.28 22.39
C ILE A 157 13.34 12.74 21.92
N LEU A 158 12.43 13.64 22.33
CA LEU A 158 12.46 15.04 21.94
C LEU A 158 13.72 15.76 22.46
N LEU A 159 14.14 15.44 23.69
CA LEU A 159 15.40 15.95 24.26
C LEU A 159 16.61 15.50 23.45
N GLU A 160 16.65 14.26 22.98
CA GLU A 160 17.74 13.76 22.13
C GLU A 160 17.76 14.45 20.78
N VAL A 161 16.59 14.63 20.16
CA VAL A 161 16.47 15.33 18.87
C VAL A 161 16.97 16.78 18.98
N GLN A 162 16.71 17.47 20.10
CA GLN A 162 17.16 18.85 20.33
C GLN A 162 18.68 19.00 20.53
N LYS A 163 19.38 17.92 20.94
CA LYS A 163 20.85 17.96 21.15
C LYS A 163 21.65 17.94 19.86
N SER A 164 21.02 17.58 18.75
CA SER A 164 21.72 17.35 17.49
C SER A 164 20.83 17.70 16.29
N ASP A 165 21.44 18.18 15.21
CA ASP A 165 20.75 18.58 13.99
C ASP A 165 20.40 17.32 13.14
N TYR A 166 19.36 16.60 13.52
CA TYR A 166 18.85 15.48 12.73
C TYR A 166 18.03 15.97 11.52
N ASN A 167 18.22 15.35 10.37
CA ASN A 167 17.43 15.61 9.17
C ASN A 167 16.24 14.66 9.05
N VAL A 168 16.40 13.44 9.59
CA VAL A 168 15.42 12.38 9.49
C VAL A 168 15.25 11.68 10.84
N LEU A 169 13.99 11.45 11.22
CA LEU A 169 13.59 10.70 12.41
C LEU A 169 12.72 9.51 11.97
N VAL A 170 13.04 8.32 12.43
CA VAL A 170 12.24 7.11 12.22
C VAL A 170 11.71 6.63 13.56
N ILE A 171 10.41 6.41 13.68
CA ILE A 171 9.73 5.88 14.87
C ILE A 171 9.21 4.47 14.57
N ASP A 172 9.75 3.46 15.25
CA ASP A 172 9.40 2.04 15.11
C ASP A 172 9.06 1.40 16.47
N SER A 173 7.79 1.36 16.89
CA SER A 173 6.56 1.85 16.28
C SER A 173 5.88 2.92 17.13
N ILE A 174 4.91 3.63 16.55
CA ILE A 174 4.16 4.67 17.29
C ILE A 174 3.35 4.09 18.46
N GLN A 175 2.96 2.83 18.37
CA GLN A 175 2.15 2.16 19.40
C GLN A 175 2.94 1.84 20.68
N THR A 176 4.26 1.79 20.60
CA THR A 176 5.11 1.50 21.76
C THR A 176 5.46 2.75 22.55
N LEU A 177 5.33 3.93 21.93
CA LEU A 177 5.66 5.19 22.59
C LEU A 177 4.61 5.60 23.62
N TYR A 178 5.04 6.30 24.63
CA TYR A 178 4.18 6.98 25.60
C TYR A 178 4.73 8.35 25.93
N SER A 179 3.85 9.26 26.35
CA SER A 179 4.21 10.55 26.96
C SER A 179 3.86 10.53 28.45
N GLN A 180 4.78 11.01 29.27
CA GLN A 180 4.56 11.17 30.73
C GLN A 180 3.47 12.19 31.04
N ASN A 181 3.16 13.07 30.11
CA ASN A 181 2.15 14.11 30.26
C ASN A 181 0.72 13.62 30.01
N ILE A 182 0.54 12.35 29.58
CA ILE A 182 -0.74 11.75 29.24
C ILE A 182 -0.99 10.54 30.14
N THR A 183 -2.09 10.54 30.85
CA THR A 183 -2.41 9.51 31.87
C THR A 183 -2.96 8.22 31.28
N SER A 184 -3.36 8.23 30.01
CA SER A 184 -3.86 7.01 29.33
C SER A 184 -2.74 6.00 29.08
N ALA A 185 -3.10 4.71 28.99
CA ALA A 185 -2.14 3.62 28.82
C ALA A 185 -1.34 3.76 27.50
N PRO A 186 -0.05 3.33 27.48
CA PRO A 186 0.74 3.24 26.25
C PRO A 186 -0.02 2.47 25.16
N GLY A 187 0.09 2.91 23.91
CA GLY A 187 -0.63 2.32 22.78
C GLY A 187 -2.12 2.64 22.69
N SER A 188 -2.69 3.36 23.69
CA SER A 188 -4.06 3.86 23.57
C SER A 188 -4.18 4.91 22.47
N ILE A 189 -5.38 5.07 21.96
CA ILE A 189 -5.68 6.02 20.87
C ILE A 189 -5.30 7.45 21.24
N THR A 190 -5.55 7.85 22.49
CA THR A 190 -5.20 9.17 23.00
C THR A 190 -3.68 9.37 22.99
N GLN A 191 -2.91 8.41 23.52
CA GLN A 191 -1.45 8.47 23.48
C GLN A 191 -0.92 8.59 22.04
N VAL A 192 -1.35 7.69 21.17
CA VAL A 192 -0.90 7.65 19.77
C VAL A 192 -1.24 8.95 19.04
N ARG A 193 -2.42 9.52 19.29
CA ARG A 193 -2.85 10.79 18.70
C ARG A 193 -1.98 11.98 19.17
N GLU A 194 -1.82 12.13 20.46
CA GLU A 194 -1.08 13.27 21.03
C GLU A 194 0.42 13.18 20.71
N ILE A 195 1.01 11.99 20.76
CA ILE A 195 2.40 11.76 20.33
C ILE A 195 2.58 12.12 18.85
N THR A 196 1.64 11.70 17.99
CA THR A 196 1.70 12.06 16.56
C THR A 196 1.57 13.56 16.34
N PHE A 197 0.77 14.25 17.14
CA PHE A 197 0.66 15.72 17.09
C PHE A 197 1.98 16.40 17.44
N GLU A 198 2.65 15.97 18.51
CA GLU A 198 3.96 16.50 18.90
C GLU A 198 5.05 16.22 17.85
N LEU A 199 5.06 15.00 17.25
CA LEU A 199 5.97 14.67 16.16
C LEU A 199 5.69 15.53 14.91
N MET A 200 4.43 15.84 14.62
CA MET A 200 4.07 16.76 13.53
C MET A 200 4.58 18.19 13.81
N ARG A 201 4.45 18.67 15.03
CA ARG A 201 5.00 19.98 15.42
C ARG A 201 6.53 20.01 15.29
N LEU A 202 7.21 18.97 15.75
CA LEU A 202 8.64 18.80 15.60
C LEU A 202 9.06 18.85 14.12
N ALA A 203 8.40 18.04 13.28
CA ALA A 203 8.67 17.99 11.85
C ALA A 203 8.59 19.38 11.20
N LYS A 204 7.49 20.11 11.46
CA LYS A 204 7.25 21.43 10.85
C LYS A 204 8.16 22.53 11.41
N SER A 205 8.45 22.51 12.72
CA SER A 205 9.25 23.58 13.37
C SER A 205 10.76 23.47 13.11
N GLN A 206 11.27 22.24 12.91
CA GLN A 206 12.70 21.98 12.71
C GLN A 206 13.05 21.48 11.31
N ASN A 207 12.07 21.41 10.38
CA ASN A 207 12.22 20.86 9.03
C ASN A 207 12.77 19.42 9.01
N ILE A 208 12.47 18.62 10.04
CA ILE A 208 12.87 17.22 10.13
C ILE A 208 11.82 16.37 9.41
N CYS A 209 12.25 15.47 8.51
CA CYS A 209 11.38 14.45 7.98
C CYS A 209 11.16 13.35 9.01
N VAL A 210 9.90 13.05 9.34
CA VAL A 210 9.56 12.03 10.32
C VAL A 210 8.83 10.87 9.64
N PHE A 211 9.39 9.66 9.74
CA PHE A 211 8.73 8.42 9.36
C PHE A 211 8.16 7.73 10.59
N ILE A 212 6.90 7.34 10.53
CA ILE A 212 6.21 6.63 11.59
C ILE A 212 5.77 5.26 11.08
N ILE A 213 6.12 4.20 11.81
CA ILE A 213 5.56 2.87 11.58
C ILE A 213 4.29 2.71 12.42
N GLY A 214 3.21 2.28 11.75
CA GLY A 214 1.95 1.89 12.37
C GLY A 214 1.56 0.45 12.07
N HIS A 215 1.02 -0.28 13.05
CA HIS A 215 0.46 -1.62 12.84
C HIS A 215 -1.01 -1.54 12.49
N ILE A 216 -1.45 -2.36 11.51
CA ILE A 216 -2.85 -2.50 11.12
C ILE A 216 -3.45 -3.67 11.90
N THR A 217 -4.69 -3.52 12.39
CA THR A 217 -5.46 -4.64 12.98
C THR A 217 -5.88 -5.64 11.90
N LYS A 218 -6.30 -6.86 12.32
CA LYS A 218 -6.80 -7.91 11.42
C LYS A 218 -7.97 -7.48 10.54
N GLU A 219 -8.67 -6.42 10.91
CA GLU A 219 -9.80 -5.82 10.16
C GLU A 219 -9.36 -4.80 9.11
N GLY A 220 -8.05 -4.66 8.85
CA GLY A 220 -7.51 -3.76 7.83
C GLY A 220 -7.49 -2.27 8.22
N SER A 221 -7.80 -1.94 9.47
CA SER A 221 -7.65 -0.60 10.03
C SER A 221 -6.36 -0.50 10.86
N ILE A 222 -5.70 0.66 10.88
CA ILE A 222 -4.59 0.89 11.81
C ILE A 222 -5.12 0.75 13.25
N ALA A 223 -4.38 0.01 14.11
CA ALA A 223 -4.67 -0.04 15.54
C ALA A 223 -4.46 1.35 16.15
N GLY A 224 -5.53 2.02 16.38
CA GLY A 224 -5.60 3.45 16.63
C GLY A 224 -6.21 4.12 15.41
N PRO A 225 -7.03 5.16 15.61
CA PRO A 225 -8.05 5.53 14.66
C PRO A 225 -7.47 6.05 13.33
N ARG A 226 -8.31 6.04 12.32
CA ARG A 226 -8.22 6.88 11.09
C ARG A 226 -7.81 8.34 11.36
N VAL A 227 -7.77 8.74 12.62
CA VAL A 227 -7.29 10.04 13.12
C VAL A 227 -5.83 10.29 12.69
N LEU A 228 -4.94 9.28 12.73
CA LEU A 228 -3.55 9.47 12.29
C LEU A 228 -3.45 9.79 10.81
N GLU A 229 -4.27 9.16 9.98
CA GLU A 229 -4.29 9.40 8.53
C GLU A 229 -4.60 10.86 8.21
N HIS A 230 -5.45 11.51 9.02
CA HIS A 230 -5.78 12.93 8.83
C HIS A 230 -4.68 13.87 9.32
N MET A 231 -3.88 13.46 10.30
CA MET A 231 -2.84 14.29 10.92
C MET A 231 -1.54 14.33 10.11
N VAL A 232 -1.19 13.22 9.44
CA VAL A 232 0.06 13.10 8.69
C VAL A 232 -0.06 13.65 7.28
N ASP A 233 1.07 13.99 6.65
CA ASP A 233 1.12 14.51 5.29
C ASP A 233 1.01 13.40 4.24
N VAL A 234 1.65 12.25 4.51
CA VAL A 234 1.66 11.08 3.62
C VAL A 234 1.29 9.82 4.40
N VAL A 235 0.43 8.99 3.82
CA VAL A 235 0.06 7.67 4.33
C VAL A 235 0.37 6.64 3.26
N LEU A 236 1.22 5.69 3.59
CA LEU A 236 1.58 4.56 2.76
C LEU A 236 1.15 3.26 3.43
N TYR A 237 0.63 2.32 2.65
CA TYR A 237 0.27 1.00 3.14
C TYR A 237 1.05 -0.09 2.42
N PHE A 238 1.66 -0.98 3.20
CA PHE A 238 2.14 -2.25 2.69
C PHE A 238 0.97 -3.23 2.57
N GLU A 239 0.75 -3.69 1.35
CA GLU A 239 -0.19 -4.74 1.00
C GLU A 239 0.58 -6.02 0.61
N GLY A 240 -0.01 -7.17 0.87
CA GLY A 240 0.53 -8.47 0.53
C GLY A 240 0.49 -9.45 1.71
N ASP A 241 0.80 -10.70 1.40
CA ASP A 241 0.89 -11.76 2.38
C ASP A 241 2.36 -11.97 2.77
N ALA A 242 2.64 -12.08 4.08
CA ALA A 242 4.00 -12.32 4.58
C ALA A 242 4.64 -13.62 4.04
N SER A 243 3.83 -14.57 3.57
CA SER A 243 4.27 -15.80 2.93
C SER A 243 4.71 -15.64 1.46
N ARG A 244 4.46 -14.48 0.84
CA ARG A 244 4.79 -14.23 -0.58
C ARG A 244 6.07 -13.44 -0.71
N GLU A 245 6.75 -13.56 -1.87
CA GLU A 245 7.98 -12.81 -2.14
C GLU A 245 7.74 -11.32 -2.41
N LEU A 246 6.60 -10.99 -3.01
CA LEU A 246 6.29 -9.63 -3.43
C LEU A 246 5.48 -8.85 -2.39
N ARG A 247 5.78 -7.56 -2.30
CA ARG A 247 5.12 -6.57 -1.45
C ARG A 247 4.77 -5.35 -2.28
N ILE A 248 3.56 -4.87 -2.15
CA ILE A 248 3.10 -3.64 -2.79
C ILE A 248 3.00 -2.55 -1.73
N LEU A 249 3.63 -1.42 -1.97
CA LEU A 249 3.50 -0.22 -1.17
C LEU A 249 2.60 0.77 -1.90
N ARG A 250 1.45 1.06 -1.34
CA ARG A 250 0.43 1.92 -1.94
C ARG A 250 0.31 3.26 -1.22
N GLY A 251 0.25 4.35 -1.98
CA GLY A 251 -0.12 5.66 -1.47
C GLY A 251 -1.62 5.74 -1.18
N PHE A 252 -2.00 5.95 0.07
CA PHE A 252 -3.38 6.20 0.47
C PHE A 252 -3.69 7.69 0.59
N LYS A 253 -2.71 8.46 1.05
CA LYS A 253 -2.75 9.92 1.13
C LYS A 253 -1.37 10.48 0.81
N ASN A 254 -1.32 11.52 -0.01
CA ASN A 254 -0.09 12.23 -0.31
C ASN A 254 -0.40 13.71 -0.60
N ARG A 255 -0.01 14.60 0.31
CA ARG A 255 -0.20 16.06 0.12
C ARG A 255 0.78 16.67 -0.87
N PHE A 256 1.80 15.92 -1.26
CA PHE A 256 2.90 16.39 -2.09
C PHE A 256 2.93 15.73 -3.47
N GLY A 257 2.02 14.80 -3.76
CA GLY A 257 2.00 14.06 -5.00
C GLY A 257 0.74 13.23 -5.20
N SER A 258 0.74 12.43 -6.26
CA SER A 258 -0.35 11.51 -6.57
C SER A 258 -0.43 10.35 -5.57
N THR A 259 -1.63 9.85 -5.31
CA THR A 259 -1.87 8.61 -4.57
C THR A 259 -2.06 7.39 -5.48
N SER A 260 -2.02 7.59 -6.80
CA SER A 260 -2.16 6.50 -7.76
C SER A 260 -0.89 5.67 -7.96
N GLU A 261 0.26 6.16 -7.46
CA GLU A 261 1.53 5.47 -7.59
C GLU A 261 1.63 4.29 -6.63
N VAL A 262 2.24 3.20 -7.09
CA VAL A 262 2.54 2.02 -6.29
C VAL A 262 4.01 1.66 -6.39
N GLY A 263 4.62 1.34 -5.25
CA GLY A 263 5.96 0.79 -5.16
C GLY A 263 5.90 -0.73 -5.04
N ILE A 264 6.75 -1.42 -5.76
CA ILE A 264 6.78 -2.88 -5.75
C ILE A 264 8.13 -3.35 -5.25
N PHE A 265 8.09 -4.16 -4.20
CA PHE A 265 9.26 -4.67 -3.52
C PHE A 265 9.25 -6.20 -3.53
N GLU A 266 10.43 -6.77 -3.57
CA GLU A 266 10.65 -8.19 -3.40
C GLU A 266 11.35 -8.45 -2.07
N MET A 267 10.89 -9.46 -1.33
CA MET A 267 11.57 -9.90 -0.12
C MET A 267 12.71 -10.84 -0.51
N SER A 268 13.93 -10.44 -0.20
CA SER A 268 15.15 -11.22 -0.43
C SER A 268 15.86 -11.52 0.89
N GLN A 269 16.93 -12.31 0.84
CA GLN A 269 17.81 -12.51 1.99
C GLN A 269 18.46 -11.20 2.47
N GLN A 270 18.65 -10.25 1.57
CA GLN A 270 19.18 -8.90 1.84
C GLN A 270 18.07 -7.90 2.24
N GLY A 271 16.85 -8.37 2.53
CA GLY A 271 15.70 -7.55 2.87
C GLY A 271 14.82 -7.18 1.68
N LEU A 272 14.13 -6.04 1.77
CA LEU A 272 13.29 -5.53 0.69
C LEU A 272 14.17 -4.88 -0.38
N VAL A 273 13.97 -5.32 -1.61
CA VAL A 273 14.65 -4.80 -2.80
C VAL A 273 13.60 -4.25 -3.75
N SER A 274 13.86 -3.07 -4.32
CA SER A 274 13.02 -2.50 -5.38
C SER A 274 12.96 -3.46 -6.56
N ALA A 275 11.76 -3.81 -6.96
CA ALA A 275 11.56 -4.76 -8.05
C ALA A 275 11.51 -4.03 -9.39
N ASN A 276 12.67 -3.69 -9.96
CA ASN A 276 12.78 -2.93 -11.21
C ASN A 276 12.26 -3.68 -12.45
N GLU A 277 12.25 -5.02 -12.44
CA GLU A 277 11.77 -5.87 -13.53
C GLU A 277 10.69 -6.85 -13.06
N VAL A 278 9.71 -6.33 -12.33
CA VAL A 278 8.69 -7.15 -11.67
C VAL A 278 7.89 -7.99 -12.66
N SER A 279 7.50 -7.40 -13.78
CA SER A 279 6.66 -8.09 -14.76
C SER A 279 7.29 -9.39 -15.28
N SER A 280 8.62 -9.44 -15.42
CA SER A 280 9.31 -10.63 -15.90
C SER A 280 9.21 -11.84 -14.94
N LYS A 281 8.85 -11.61 -13.68
CA LYS A 281 8.68 -12.66 -12.65
C LYS A 281 7.27 -13.21 -12.57
N PHE A 282 6.28 -12.52 -13.13
CA PHE A 282 4.88 -12.93 -13.07
C PHE A 282 4.44 -13.81 -14.23
N PHE A 283 5.31 -14.08 -15.19
CA PHE A 283 5.04 -15.00 -16.26
C PHE A 283 6.32 -15.72 -16.70
N THR A 284 6.16 -16.95 -17.19
CA THR A 284 7.29 -17.75 -17.66
C THR A 284 7.30 -17.79 -19.19
N ARG A 285 8.44 -17.45 -19.80
CA ARG A 285 8.64 -17.54 -21.26
C ARG A 285 8.97 -18.95 -21.76
N GLY A 286 8.88 -19.96 -20.92
CA GLY A 286 9.08 -21.35 -21.30
C GLY A 286 8.10 -21.83 -22.36
N GLY A 287 8.22 -23.07 -22.80
CA GLY A 287 7.39 -23.67 -23.86
C GLY A 287 5.88 -23.43 -23.67
N ALA A 288 5.15 -23.24 -24.74
CA ALA A 288 3.72 -23.05 -24.70
C ALA A 288 3.04 -24.25 -24.04
N MET A 289 2.27 -24.04 -22.99
CA MET A 289 1.48 -25.06 -22.30
C MET A 289 0.01 -24.67 -22.35
N SER A 290 -0.87 -25.68 -22.42
CA SER A 290 -2.31 -25.46 -22.36
C SER A 290 -2.71 -24.92 -20.97
N GLY A 291 -3.76 -24.10 -20.95
CA GLY A 291 -4.28 -23.53 -19.71
C GLY A 291 -3.51 -22.30 -19.19
N SER A 292 -2.71 -21.64 -20.01
CA SER A 292 -1.99 -20.43 -19.63
C SER A 292 -2.24 -19.30 -20.62
N ALA A 293 -2.58 -18.12 -20.13
CA ALA A 293 -2.70 -16.88 -20.90
C ALA A 293 -2.08 -15.71 -20.15
N ILE A 294 -1.59 -14.71 -20.87
CA ILE A 294 -0.96 -13.53 -20.28
C ILE A 294 -1.85 -12.31 -20.51
N THR A 295 -2.02 -11.53 -19.47
CA THR A 295 -2.69 -10.23 -19.52
C THR A 295 -1.78 -9.13 -18.98
N ILE A 296 -2.18 -7.89 -19.17
CA ILE A 296 -1.55 -6.72 -18.53
C ILE A 296 -2.60 -5.99 -17.73
N ILE A 297 -2.39 -5.95 -16.41
CA ILE A 297 -3.23 -5.24 -15.48
C ILE A 297 -2.64 -3.88 -15.10
N MET A 298 -3.49 -2.98 -14.60
CA MET A 298 -3.03 -1.73 -13.98
C MET A 298 -3.03 -1.84 -12.46
N GLU A 299 -1.88 -1.59 -11.87
CA GLU A 299 -1.73 -1.38 -10.43
C GLU A 299 -1.35 0.09 -10.21
N GLY A 300 -2.34 0.90 -9.85
CA GLY A 300 -2.19 2.35 -9.82
C GLY A 300 -1.84 2.89 -11.22
N SER A 301 -0.70 3.56 -11.34
CA SER A 301 -0.17 4.07 -12.63
C SER A 301 0.67 3.04 -13.38
N ARG A 302 0.97 1.87 -12.81
CA ARG A 302 1.88 0.87 -13.41
C ARG A 302 1.12 -0.22 -14.15
N ALA A 303 1.56 -0.52 -15.35
CA ALA A 303 1.12 -1.68 -16.11
C ALA A 303 2.00 -2.89 -15.72
N LEU A 304 1.39 -4.02 -15.39
CA LEU A 304 2.06 -5.27 -14.99
C LEU A 304 1.59 -6.42 -15.83
N SER A 305 2.53 -7.14 -16.46
CA SER A 305 2.27 -8.38 -17.20
C SER A 305 2.10 -9.52 -16.23
N ILE A 306 0.97 -10.23 -16.28
CA ILE A 306 0.63 -11.32 -15.36
C ILE A 306 0.15 -12.53 -16.12
N GLU A 307 0.62 -13.71 -15.71
CA GLU A 307 0.14 -14.99 -16.21
C GLU A 307 -1.07 -15.47 -15.41
N ILE A 308 -2.12 -15.83 -16.13
CA ILE A 308 -3.32 -16.49 -15.60
C ILE A 308 -3.26 -17.96 -16.02
N GLN A 309 -3.34 -18.84 -15.05
CA GLN A 309 -3.33 -20.29 -15.24
C GLN A 309 -4.71 -20.86 -14.95
N ALA A 310 -5.20 -21.73 -15.82
CA ALA A 310 -6.46 -22.43 -15.67
C ALA A 310 -6.24 -23.93 -15.77
N LEU A 311 -6.90 -24.69 -14.91
CA LEU A 311 -7.01 -26.14 -15.03
C LEU A 311 -8.50 -26.48 -15.10
N VAL A 312 -8.86 -27.17 -16.20
CA VAL A 312 -10.22 -27.69 -16.46
C VAL A 312 -10.14 -29.19 -16.57
N CYS A 313 -10.84 -29.92 -15.72
CA CYS A 313 -10.86 -31.38 -15.74
C CYS A 313 -12.27 -31.89 -15.46
N GLU A 314 -12.64 -32.99 -16.12
CA GLU A 314 -13.96 -33.65 -15.97
C GLU A 314 -14.17 -34.09 -14.52
N SER A 315 -15.38 -33.85 -13.96
CA SER A 315 -15.70 -34.13 -12.58
C SER A 315 -17.17 -34.52 -12.43
N ALA A 316 -17.44 -35.53 -11.60
CA ALA A 316 -18.80 -35.90 -11.25
C ALA A 316 -19.47 -34.86 -10.30
N TYR A 317 -18.68 -34.10 -9.56
CA TYR A 317 -19.11 -33.06 -8.66
C TYR A 317 -18.30 -31.79 -8.89
N PRO A 318 -18.67 -30.97 -9.89
CA PRO A 318 -17.90 -29.83 -10.35
C PRO A 318 -17.58 -28.83 -9.26
N LYS A 319 -16.30 -28.47 -9.12
CA LYS A 319 -15.80 -27.47 -8.19
C LYS A 319 -15.25 -26.28 -8.95
N ARG A 320 -15.48 -25.09 -8.42
CA ARG A 320 -14.92 -23.84 -8.96
C ARG A 320 -14.08 -23.18 -7.88
N SER A 321 -12.83 -22.89 -8.18
CA SER A 321 -11.90 -22.25 -7.25
C SER A 321 -11.01 -21.26 -7.98
N SER A 322 -10.71 -20.15 -7.32
CA SER A 322 -9.81 -19.13 -7.85
C SER A 322 -8.87 -18.62 -6.77
N THR A 323 -7.62 -18.42 -7.17
CA THR A 323 -6.60 -17.76 -6.36
C THR A 323 -6.14 -16.52 -7.12
N GLY A 324 -6.27 -15.34 -6.49
CA GLY A 324 -5.90 -14.06 -7.11
C GLY A 324 -6.94 -13.47 -8.08
N PHE A 325 -8.05 -14.15 -8.35
CA PHE A 325 -9.17 -13.65 -9.15
C PHE A 325 -10.48 -13.79 -8.38
N GLU A 326 -11.45 -12.89 -8.57
CA GLU A 326 -12.69 -12.91 -7.83
C GLU A 326 -13.61 -14.05 -8.27
N ARG A 327 -14.09 -14.84 -7.31
CA ARG A 327 -14.90 -16.04 -7.58
C ARG A 327 -16.23 -15.72 -8.26
N ASN A 328 -16.94 -14.70 -7.82
CA ASN A 328 -18.22 -14.32 -8.43
C ASN A 328 -18.04 -13.92 -9.90
N ARG A 329 -16.94 -13.22 -10.20
CA ARG A 329 -16.59 -12.89 -11.59
C ARG A 329 -16.28 -14.14 -12.41
N LEU A 330 -15.53 -15.09 -11.86
CA LEU A 330 -15.27 -16.37 -12.52
C LEU A 330 -16.57 -17.10 -12.83
N ASP A 331 -17.51 -17.20 -11.88
CA ASP A 331 -18.79 -17.88 -12.08
C ASP A 331 -19.60 -17.23 -13.22
N MET A 332 -19.60 -15.91 -13.34
CA MET A 332 -20.22 -15.19 -14.46
C MET A 332 -19.56 -15.49 -15.80
N LEU A 333 -18.22 -15.54 -15.86
CA LEU A 333 -17.48 -15.86 -17.07
C LEU A 333 -17.72 -17.30 -17.51
N LEU A 334 -17.80 -18.26 -16.60
CA LEU A 334 -18.14 -19.66 -16.90
C LEU A 334 -19.54 -19.80 -17.49
N ALA A 335 -20.53 -19.13 -16.89
CA ALA A 335 -21.90 -19.12 -17.43
C ALA A 335 -21.96 -18.50 -18.85
N LEU A 336 -21.14 -17.46 -19.10
CA LEU A 336 -21.02 -16.86 -20.42
C LEU A 336 -20.43 -17.84 -21.45
N LEU A 337 -19.36 -18.59 -21.10
CA LEU A 337 -18.75 -19.62 -21.94
C LEU A 337 -19.74 -20.72 -22.28
N GLU A 338 -20.49 -21.22 -21.30
CA GLU A 338 -21.52 -22.22 -21.50
C GLU A 338 -22.62 -21.75 -22.47
N ARG A 339 -23.09 -20.51 -22.26
CA ARG A 339 -24.22 -19.99 -23.04
C ARG A 339 -23.86 -19.54 -24.46
N LYS A 340 -22.67 -18.94 -24.64
CA LYS A 340 -22.27 -18.31 -25.92
C LYS A 340 -21.38 -19.17 -26.81
N LEU A 341 -20.56 -20.01 -26.19
CA LEU A 341 -19.62 -20.87 -26.90
C LEU A 341 -20.00 -22.37 -26.83
N GLU A 342 -21.11 -22.68 -26.15
CA GLU A 342 -21.62 -24.03 -25.95
C GLU A 342 -20.58 -25.01 -25.36
N ILE A 343 -19.68 -24.47 -24.51
CA ILE A 343 -18.66 -25.25 -23.81
C ILE A 343 -19.28 -25.81 -22.52
N PRO A 344 -19.41 -27.15 -22.37
CA PRO A 344 -20.19 -27.78 -21.30
C PRO A 344 -19.45 -27.81 -19.95
N LEU A 345 -19.07 -26.64 -19.39
CA LEU A 345 -18.29 -26.51 -18.16
C LEU A 345 -19.05 -26.95 -16.89
N GLY A 346 -20.35 -27.18 -17.01
CA GLY A 346 -21.18 -27.68 -15.88
C GLY A 346 -20.77 -29.09 -15.40
N HIS A 347 -19.96 -29.83 -16.17
CA HIS A 347 -19.43 -31.17 -15.83
C HIS A 347 -17.91 -31.17 -15.55
N TYR A 348 -17.32 -29.97 -15.36
CA TYR A 348 -15.88 -29.83 -15.17
C TYR A 348 -15.52 -29.05 -13.89
N ASP A 349 -14.49 -29.51 -13.20
CA ASP A 349 -13.79 -28.70 -12.22
C ASP A 349 -13.05 -27.57 -12.96
N VAL A 350 -13.12 -26.35 -12.41
CA VAL A 350 -12.38 -25.22 -12.95
C VAL A 350 -11.58 -24.55 -11.83
N PHE A 351 -10.28 -24.52 -12.00
CA PHE A 351 -9.34 -23.89 -11.10
C PHE A 351 -8.62 -22.75 -11.82
N ILE A 352 -8.59 -21.57 -11.20
CA ILE A 352 -7.84 -20.41 -11.69
C ILE A 352 -6.76 -20.05 -10.69
N ASN A 353 -5.56 -19.80 -11.17
CA ASN A 353 -4.46 -19.28 -10.38
C ASN A 353 -3.81 -18.09 -11.10
N VAL A 354 -3.68 -16.98 -10.39
CA VAL A 354 -2.93 -15.81 -10.84
C VAL A 354 -1.49 -15.93 -10.35
N SER A 355 -0.54 -15.91 -11.27
CA SER A 355 0.89 -16.06 -10.96
C SER A 355 1.39 -14.94 -10.05
N GLY A 356 2.41 -15.23 -9.21
CA GLY A 356 3.02 -14.28 -8.29
C GLY A 356 2.12 -13.86 -7.12
N GLY A 357 0.91 -14.47 -7.02
CA GLY A 357 -0.02 -14.19 -5.92
C GLY A 357 -0.64 -12.80 -5.95
N VAL A 358 -0.60 -12.12 -7.06
CA VAL A 358 -1.27 -10.82 -7.27
C VAL A 358 -2.78 -11.04 -7.24
N LYS A 359 -3.51 -10.07 -6.68
CA LYS A 359 -4.96 -10.06 -6.71
C LYS A 359 -5.45 -9.13 -7.82
N ILE A 360 -6.09 -9.71 -8.82
CA ILE A 360 -6.70 -8.94 -9.92
C ILE A 360 -8.06 -8.42 -9.46
N SER A 361 -8.24 -7.11 -9.48
CA SER A 361 -9.49 -6.42 -9.13
C SER A 361 -10.17 -5.76 -10.33
N GLU A 362 -9.53 -5.73 -11.50
CA GLU A 362 -10.04 -5.10 -12.70
C GLU A 362 -10.59 -6.11 -13.72
N THR A 363 -11.57 -5.69 -14.49
CA THR A 363 -12.24 -6.49 -15.52
C THR A 363 -11.44 -6.65 -16.82
N ALA A 364 -10.40 -5.86 -17.03
CA ALA A 364 -9.54 -5.94 -18.22
C ALA A 364 -8.85 -7.31 -18.40
N ALA A 365 -8.77 -8.12 -17.34
CA ALA A 365 -8.20 -9.46 -17.37
C ALA A 365 -9.18 -10.56 -17.81
N ASP A 366 -10.48 -10.26 -17.94
CA ASP A 366 -11.51 -11.25 -18.27
C ASP A 366 -11.19 -12.06 -19.52
N LEU A 367 -10.70 -11.38 -20.56
CA LEU A 367 -10.36 -12.00 -21.83
C LEU A 367 -9.25 -13.04 -21.67
N ALA A 368 -8.25 -12.77 -20.83
CA ALA A 368 -7.17 -13.73 -20.55
C ALA A 368 -7.65 -14.90 -19.68
N VAL A 369 -8.56 -14.65 -18.72
CA VAL A 369 -9.17 -15.72 -17.92
C VAL A 369 -9.90 -16.70 -18.83
N ILE A 370 -10.73 -16.20 -19.74
CA ILE A 370 -11.45 -17.02 -20.71
C ILE A 370 -10.49 -17.75 -21.64
N ALA A 371 -9.47 -17.07 -22.16
CA ALA A 371 -8.47 -17.67 -23.02
C ALA A 371 -7.76 -18.82 -22.31
N ALA A 372 -7.36 -18.67 -21.05
CA ALA A 372 -6.74 -19.73 -20.25
C ALA A 372 -7.70 -20.92 -20.03
N ILE A 373 -8.98 -20.67 -19.73
CA ILE A 373 -10.00 -21.71 -19.54
C ILE A 373 -10.20 -22.52 -20.84
N ILE A 374 -10.40 -21.83 -21.96
CA ILE A 374 -10.61 -22.48 -23.24
C ILE A 374 -9.37 -23.28 -23.69
N SER A 375 -8.18 -22.70 -23.47
CA SER A 375 -6.90 -23.38 -23.75
C SER A 375 -6.77 -24.68 -22.96
N SER A 376 -7.11 -24.65 -21.67
CA SER A 376 -7.11 -25.83 -20.80
C SER A 376 -8.14 -26.86 -21.25
N PHE A 377 -9.39 -26.44 -21.50
CA PHE A 377 -10.50 -27.30 -21.92
C PHE A 377 -10.20 -28.02 -23.25
N LYS A 378 -9.66 -27.28 -24.23
CA LYS A 378 -9.30 -27.86 -25.57
C LYS A 378 -7.94 -28.52 -25.57
N ASN A 379 -7.18 -28.46 -24.48
CA ASN A 379 -5.78 -28.91 -24.40
C ASN A 379 -4.91 -28.34 -25.54
N ARG A 380 -5.11 -27.05 -25.87
CA ARG A 380 -4.36 -26.35 -26.93
C ARG A 380 -3.54 -25.23 -26.33
N PRO A 381 -2.21 -25.24 -26.47
CA PRO A 381 -1.34 -24.18 -25.95
C PRO A 381 -1.58 -22.85 -26.68
N ILE A 382 -1.55 -21.75 -25.89
CA ILE A 382 -1.53 -20.38 -26.41
C ILE A 382 -0.07 -19.93 -26.51
N SER A 383 0.23 -19.14 -27.55
CA SER A 383 1.55 -18.56 -27.72
C SER A 383 1.89 -17.60 -26.54
N LYS A 384 3.00 -17.85 -25.89
CA LYS A 384 3.53 -16.99 -24.82
C LYS A 384 3.99 -15.58 -25.30
N ASP A 385 4.02 -15.36 -26.60
CA ASP A 385 4.26 -14.04 -27.20
C ASP A 385 2.98 -13.21 -27.35
N SER A 386 1.83 -13.74 -26.91
CA SER A 386 0.51 -13.11 -27.05
C SER A 386 -0.05 -12.66 -25.70
N ILE A 387 -0.67 -11.48 -25.68
CA ILE A 387 -1.40 -10.95 -24.53
C ILE A 387 -2.89 -10.82 -24.87
N PHE A 388 -3.74 -11.00 -23.86
CA PHE A 388 -5.20 -10.90 -23.96
C PHE A 388 -5.68 -9.83 -23.00
N ILE A 389 -6.31 -8.77 -23.52
CA ILE A 389 -6.75 -7.65 -22.71
C ILE A 389 -8.14 -7.22 -23.17
N GLY A 390 -9.13 -7.25 -22.27
CA GLY A 390 -10.49 -6.85 -22.57
C GLY A 390 -11.46 -7.22 -21.46
N GLU A 391 -12.45 -6.37 -21.24
CA GLU A 391 -13.57 -6.65 -20.35
C GLU A 391 -14.67 -7.38 -21.10
N LEU A 392 -15.30 -8.38 -20.47
CA LEU A 392 -16.41 -9.11 -21.03
C LEU A 392 -17.74 -8.72 -20.41
N SER A 393 -18.67 -8.30 -21.25
CA SER A 393 -20.06 -8.10 -20.88
C SER A 393 -20.84 -9.41 -20.89
N LEU A 394 -21.96 -9.47 -20.16
CA LEU A 394 -22.81 -10.66 -20.08
C LEU A 394 -23.47 -11.05 -21.42
N ASN A 395 -23.49 -10.17 -22.41
CA ASN A 395 -23.98 -10.48 -23.77
C ASN A 395 -22.88 -11.06 -24.69
N GLY A 396 -21.63 -11.15 -24.22
CA GLY A 396 -20.49 -11.69 -24.98
C GLY A 396 -19.66 -10.65 -25.72
N GLU A 397 -20.02 -9.38 -25.63
CA GLU A 397 -19.26 -8.27 -26.20
C GLU A 397 -17.97 -8.03 -25.43
N ILE A 398 -16.87 -7.79 -26.15
CA ILE A 398 -15.59 -7.38 -25.57
C ILE A 398 -15.55 -5.85 -25.56
N ARG A 399 -15.52 -5.27 -24.37
CA ARG A 399 -15.56 -3.83 -24.13
C ARG A 399 -14.19 -3.21 -24.08
N GLU A 400 -14.16 -1.93 -24.42
CA GLU A 400 -12.98 -1.09 -24.27
C GLU A 400 -12.54 -0.98 -22.82
N ILE A 401 -11.24 -0.83 -22.63
CA ILE A 401 -10.61 -0.72 -21.31
C ILE A 401 -9.82 0.57 -21.19
N PHE A 402 -9.66 1.04 -19.97
CA PHE A 402 -8.84 2.21 -19.69
C PHE A 402 -7.34 1.90 -19.84
N ASN A 403 -6.56 2.95 -20.20
CA ASN A 403 -5.10 2.91 -20.28
C ASN A 403 -4.54 1.84 -21.24
N LEU A 404 -5.23 1.55 -22.36
CA LEU A 404 -4.80 0.56 -23.32
C LEU A 404 -3.39 0.84 -23.87
N ASP A 405 -3.09 2.10 -24.22
CA ASP A 405 -1.77 2.47 -24.77
C ASP A 405 -0.63 2.21 -23.77
N GLN A 406 -0.87 2.46 -22.47
CA GLN A 406 0.12 2.19 -21.42
C GLN A 406 0.35 0.68 -21.25
N ARG A 407 -0.70 -0.13 -21.34
CA ARG A 407 -0.59 -1.59 -21.32
C ARG A 407 0.20 -2.12 -22.54
N LEU A 408 -0.04 -1.57 -23.73
CA LEU A 408 0.72 -1.96 -24.92
C LEU A 408 2.19 -1.50 -24.86
N LYS A 409 2.48 -0.38 -24.21
CA LYS A 409 3.85 0.05 -23.94
C LYS A 409 4.58 -0.95 -23.04
N GLU A 410 3.90 -1.45 -22.00
CA GLU A 410 4.44 -2.52 -21.15
C GLU A 410 4.62 -3.82 -21.94
N ALA A 411 3.65 -4.21 -22.78
CA ALA A 411 3.77 -5.36 -23.65
C ALA A 411 5.02 -5.31 -24.54
N LYS A 412 5.30 -4.14 -25.11
CA LYS A 412 6.52 -3.91 -25.89
C LYS A 412 7.78 -4.06 -25.05
N THR A 413 7.80 -3.44 -23.86
CA THR A 413 8.91 -3.53 -22.91
C THR A 413 9.21 -4.99 -22.57
N GLN A 414 8.16 -5.76 -22.34
CA GLN A 414 8.25 -7.22 -22.10
C GLN A 414 8.41 -8.04 -23.41
N LYS A 415 8.64 -7.43 -24.56
CA LYS A 415 8.91 -8.07 -25.87
C LYS A 415 7.82 -9.06 -26.32
N PHE A 416 6.55 -8.81 -25.99
CA PHE A 416 5.42 -9.51 -26.63
C PHE A 416 5.33 -9.13 -28.10
N LYS A 417 4.71 -10.01 -28.91
CA LYS A 417 4.56 -9.80 -30.35
C LYS A 417 3.13 -9.53 -30.76
N ASN A 418 2.17 -10.16 -30.07
CA ASN A 418 0.76 -10.13 -30.42
C ASN A 418 -0.07 -9.57 -29.25
N ALA A 419 -1.12 -8.82 -29.58
CA ALA A 419 -2.12 -8.36 -28.62
C ALA A 419 -3.53 -8.59 -29.14
N ILE A 420 -4.35 -9.31 -28.37
CA ILE A 420 -5.78 -9.49 -28.60
C ILE A 420 -6.49 -8.47 -27.73
N ILE A 421 -7.14 -7.49 -28.36
CA ILE A 421 -7.65 -6.28 -27.73
C ILE A 421 -9.02 -5.86 -28.31
N PRO A 422 -9.86 -5.10 -27.59
CA PRO A 422 -11.22 -4.77 -28.02
C PRO A 422 -11.28 -3.71 -29.14
N ASN A 423 -10.36 -2.76 -29.14
CA ASN A 423 -10.40 -1.60 -30.03
C ASN A 423 -9.01 -1.20 -30.53
N LYS A 424 -8.98 -0.35 -31.54
CA LYS A 424 -7.73 0.16 -32.10
C LYS A 424 -7.08 1.16 -31.12
N PRO A 425 -5.83 0.93 -30.69
CA PRO A 425 -5.09 1.85 -29.85
C PRO A 425 -4.63 3.07 -30.66
N LEU A 426 -4.21 4.14 -29.97
CA LEU A 426 -3.55 5.29 -30.59
C LEU A 426 -2.21 4.88 -31.20
N ASP A 427 -1.45 4.03 -30.52
CA ASP A 427 -0.20 3.46 -30.99
C ASP A 427 -0.12 1.97 -30.67
N THR A 428 0.12 1.14 -31.66
CA THR A 428 0.28 -0.32 -31.48
C THR A 428 1.59 -0.71 -30.83
N GLN A 429 2.50 0.23 -30.63
CA GLN A 429 3.84 0.02 -30.08
C GLN A 429 4.67 -1.02 -30.86
N GLY A 430 4.31 -1.28 -32.12
CA GLY A 430 4.92 -2.31 -32.97
C GLY A 430 4.43 -3.73 -32.75
N LEU A 431 3.39 -3.93 -31.91
CA LEU A 431 2.70 -5.21 -31.73
C LEU A 431 1.75 -5.48 -32.89
N LYS A 432 1.59 -6.77 -33.24
CA LYS A 432 0.52 -7.21 -34.12
C LYS A 432 -0.79 -7.28 -33.30
N CYS A 433 -1.67 -6.30 -33.51
CA CYS A 433 -2.93 -6.21 -32.80
C CYS A 433 -4.05 -6.92 -33.56
N PHE A 434 -4.80 -7.73 -32.83
CA PHE A 434 -6.00 -8.42 -33.30
C PHE A 434 -7.20 -7.85 -32.54
N TYR A 435 -8.17 -7.36 -33.29
CA TYR A 435 -9.33 -6.67 -32.72
C TYR A 435 -10.49 -7.65 -32.59
N ALA A 436 -10.85 -7.96 -31.35
CA ALA A 436 -11.96 -8.84 -31.04
C ALA A 436 -13.10 -8.04 -30.40
N LYS A 437 -14.27 -8.03 -31.02
CA LYS A 437 -15.48 -7.36 -30.53
C LYS A 437 -16.42 -8.29 -29.78
N ASP A 438 -16.31 -9.58 -30.06
CA ASP A 438 -17.15 -10.62 -29.48
C ASP A 438 -16.32 -11.84 -29.08
N ILE A 439 -16.79 -12.51 -28.04
CA ILE A 439 -16.12 -13.71 -27.49
C ILE A 439 -15.90 -14.83 -28.51
N THR A 440 -16.77 -14.95 -29.52
CA THR A 440 -16.63 -15.98 -30.56
C THR A 440 -15.39 -15.81 -31.40
N GLN A 441 -14.97 -14.55 -31.64
CA GLN A 441 -13.76 -14.23 -32.39
C GLN A 441 -12.48 -14.63 -31.66
N VAL A 442 -12.52 -14.75 -30.33
CA VAL A 442 -11.35 -15.18 -29.52
C VAL A 442 -10.94 -16.61 -29.88
N LEU A 443 -11.92 -17.45 -30.26
CA LEU A 443 -11.65 -18.85 -30.68
C LEU A 443 -10.77 -18.96 -31.93
N GLU A 444 -10.78 -17.94 -32.78
CA GLU A 444 -9.97 -17.92 -34.02
C GLU A 444 -8.47 -17.70 -33.70
N TRP A 445 -8.16 -17.20 -32.53
CA TRP A 445 -6.78 -16.88 -32.11
C TRP A 445 -6.18 -17.92 -31.13
N MET A 446 -6.89 -19.00 -30.86
CA MET A 446 -6.53 -20.04 -29.90
C MET A 446 -6.19 -21.39 -30.52
#